data_7460ca56568d1a78b4d81097d2765576
#
_entry.id   7460ca56568d1a78b4d81097d2765576
#
_cell.length_a   1.000
_cell.length_b   1.000
_cell.length_c   1.000
_cell.angle_alpha   90.00
_cell.angle_beta   90.00
_cell.angle_gamma   90.00
#
_symmetry.space_group_name_H-M   'P 1'
#
loop_
_entity.id
_entity.type
_entity.pdbx_description
1 polymer ?
#
loop_
_entity_poly.entity_id
_entity_poly.type
_entity_poly.pdbx_seq_one_letter_code
_entity_poly.pdbx_strand_id
1 'polypeptide(L)'
;MKTLLATAFTVLLFVTGMVMPVEIMAETKSLRGTNAIDEPSTKPQITRWQEDKEPIERDYVQQPPLIPHSIEGYKVNLKFNKCLTCHSWANYKEANATKISQTHFEDREGQVLANVSPRRYFCPQCHVSQVDQKPLVENEFEPVQAITGK
;
A
#
# COMPACT_ATOMS: atom_id res chain seq x y z
N MET A 1 -8.70 -37.24 -63.19
CA MET A 1 -8.34 -37.38 -61.78
C MET A 1 -7.01 -36.70 -61.36
N LYS A 2 -5.95 -36.85 -62.21
CA LYS A 2 -4.62 -36.24 -61.89
C LYS A 2 -4.59 -34.70 -61.87
N THR A 3 -5.39 -34.07 -62.74
CA THR A 3 -5.49 -32.57 -62.79
C THR A 3 -6.27 -31.95 -61.61
N LEU A 4 -7.30 -32.63 -61.11
CA LEU A 4 -8.10 -32.19 -59.97
C LEU A 4 -7.29 -32.24 -58.65
N LEU A 5 -6.40 -33.22 -58.51
CA LEU A 5 -5.52 -33.30 -57.31
C LEU A 5 -4.44 -32.21 -57.33
N ALA A 6 -3.90 -31.85 -58.50
CA ALA A 6 -2.90 -30.78 -58.60
C ALA A 6 -3.49 -29.38 -58.23
N THR A 7 -4.70 -29.09 -58.70
CA THR A 7 -5.37 -27.83 -58.41
C THR A 7 -5.78 -27.71 -56.89
N ALA A 8 -6.22 -28.82 -56.31
CA ALA A 8 -6.53 -28.83 -54.86
C ALA A 8 -5.29 -28.60 -53.98
N PHE A 9 -4.14 -29.14 -54.38
CA PHE A 9 -2.88 -28.97 -53.65
C PHE A 9 -2.35 -27.52 -53.75
N THR A 10 -2.50 -26.88 -54.91
CA THR A 10 -2.07 -25.49 -55.13
C THR A 10 -2.95 -24.50 -54.33
N VAL A 11 -4.26 -24.73 -54.25
CA VAL A 11 -5.17 -23.90 -53.47
C VAL A 11 -4.88 -24.06 -51.97
N LEU A 12 -4.57 -25.25 -51.48
CA LEU A 12 -4.22 -25.49 -50.08
C LEU A 12 -2.91 -24.79 -49.71
N LEU A 13 -1.91 -24.75 -50.58
CA LEU A 13 -0.65 -24.01 -50.35
C LEU A 13 -0.87 -22.49 -50.34
N PHE A 14 -1.79 -21.96 -51.13
CA PHE A 14 -2.11 -20.52 -51.10
C PHE A 14 -2.88 -20.09 -49.85
N VAL A 15 -3.74 -20.93 -49.32
CA VAL A 15 -4.51 -20.65 -48.12
C VAL A 15 -3.62 -20.68 -46.87
N THR A 16 -2.64 -21.60 -46.80
CA THR A 16 -1.67 -21.66 -45.68
C THR A 16 -0.65 -20.53 -45.70
N GLY A 17 -0.34 -19.93 -46.88
CA GLY A 17 0.58 -18.80 -46.98
C GLY A 17 0.01 -17.45 -46.54
N MET A 18 -1.31 -17.36 -46.32
CA MET A 18 -1.99 -16.09 -45.91
C MET A 18 -2.20 -15.93 -44.41
N VAL A 19 -1.75 -16.90 -43.61
CA VAL A 19 -1.73 -16.71 -42.14
C VAL A 19 -0.55 -15.81 -41.81
N MET A 20 -0.77 -14.50 -41.84
CA MET A 20 0.20 -13.53 -41.30
C MET A 20 0.45 -13.87 -39.84
N PRO A 21 1.69 -14.02 -39.39
CA PRO A 21 1.98 -14.13 -37.97
C PRO A 21 1.49 -12.82 -37.31
N VAL A 22 0.46 -12.93 -36.51
CA VAL A 22 0.11 -11.85 -35.61
C VAL A 22 1.22 -11.80 -34.54
N GLU A 23 2.16 -10.91 -34.75
CA GLU A 23 3.13 -10.61 -33.69
C GLU A 23 2.37 -10.06 -32.50
N ILE A 24 2.12 -10.90 -31.50
CA ILE A 24 1.61 -10.49 -30.21
C ILE A 24 2.77 -9.77 -29.53
N MET A 25 2.85 -8.46 -29.74
CA MET A 25 3.75 -7.58 -29.00
C MET A 25 3.22 -7.51 -27.56
N ALA A 26 3.76 -8.36 -26.70
CA ALA A 26 3.53 -8.23 -25.27
C ALA A 26 4.22 -6.93 -24.79
N GLU A 27 3.47 -5.85 -24.69
CA GLU A 27 3.95 -4.61 -24.12
C GLU A 27 4.12 -4.80 -22.60
N THR A 28 5.34 -5.08 -22.17
CA THR A 28 5.69 -5.10 -20.75
C THR A 28 5.75 -3.66 -20.23
N LYS A 29 4.68 -3.22 -19.59
CA LYS A 29 4.69 -1.93 -18.88
C LYS A 29 5.44 -2.07 -17.56
N SER A 30 6.57 -1.39 -17.45
CA SER A 30 7.28 -1.27 -16.18
C SER A 30 6.65 -0.18 -15.31
N LEU A 31 6.96 -0.15 -14.01
CA LEU A 31 6.55 0.94 -13.12
C LEU A 31 7.13 2.30 -13.52
N ARG A 32 8.11 2.32 -14.42
CA ARG A 32 8.66 3.55 -15.04
C ARG A 32 7.77 4.09 -16.18
N GLY A 33 6.73 3.39 -16.57
CA GLY A 33 5.92 3.72 -17.74
C GLY A 33 6.63 3.41 -19.06
N THR A 34 6.54 4.32 -20.04
CA THR A 34 7.09 4.16 -21.39
C THR A 34 8.51 4.71 -21.54
N ASN A 35 9.13 5.18 -20.48
CA ASN A 35 10.49 5.74 -20.56
C ASN A 35 11.51 4.67 -20.91
N ALA A 36 12.41 4.95 -21.82
CA ALA A 36 13.52 4.09 -22.15
C ALA A 36 14.44 3.86 -20.95
N ILE A 37 15.20 2.75 -20.94
CA ILE A 37 16.03 2.38 -19.78
C ILE A 37 17.14 3.40 -19.52
N ASP A 38 17.67 4.00 -20.56
CA ASP A 38 18.73 5.00 -20.57
C ASP A 38 18.24 6.43 -20.29
N GLU A 39 16.92 6.65 -20.30
CA GLU A 39 16.36 7.95 -19.96
C GLU A 39 16.19 8.15 -18.44
N PRO A 40 16.28 9.40 -17.95
CA PRO A 40 15.95 9.71 -16.57
C PRO A 40 14.51 9.31 -16.24
N SER A 41 14.29 8.83 -15.02
CA SER A 41 12.93 8.55 -14.53
C SER A 41 12.12 9.84 -14.49
N THR A 42 10.83 9.73 -14.79
CA THR A 42 9.89 10.84 -14.59
C THR A 42 9.93 11.26 -13.13
N LYS A 43 9.96 12.56 -12.86
CA LYS A 43 9.90 13.07 -11.49
C LYS A 43 8.63 12.55 -10.83
N PRO A 44 8.71 11.95 -9.62
CA PRO A 44 7.52 11.50 -8.92
C PRO A 44 6.60 12.68 -8.64
N GLN A 45 5.31 12.45 -8.69
CA GLN A 45 4.35 13.45 -8.24
C GLN A 45 4.54 13.67 -6.74
N ILE A 46 4.49 14.93 -6.32
CA ILE A 46 4.48 15.27 -4.90
C ILE A 46 3.13 14.82 -4.34
N THR A 47 3.17 13.76 -3.57
CA THR A 47 1.99 13.22 -2.91
C THR A 47 1.74 14.02 -1.65
N ARG A 48 0.52 14.51 -1.47
CA ARG A 48 0.11 15.21 -0.25
C ARG A 48 -0.39 14.20 0.78
N TRP A 49 -0.07 14.45 2.04
CA TRP A 49 -0.71 13.73 3.15
C TRP A 49 -2.20 14.02 3.16
N GLN A 50 -2.97 13.03 3.52
CA GLN A 50 -4.39 13.27 3.80
C GLN A 50 -4.49 14.27 4.96
N GLU A 51 -5.36 15.25 4.78
CA GLU A 51 -5.74 16.17 5.84
C GLU A 51 -6.64 15.46 6.86
N ASP A 52 -6.95 16.13 7.97
CA ASP A 52 -7.72 15.57 9.07
C ASP A 52 -9.02 14.95 8.57
N LYS A 53 -9.18 13.66 8.85
CA LYS A 53 -10.35 12.86 8.51
C LYS A 53 -10.84 12.10 9.73
N GLU A 54 -12.05 11.58 9.63
CA GLU A 54 -12.56 10.63 10.62
C GLU A 54 -11.62 9.43 10.76
N PRO A 55 -11.58 8.80 11.96
CA PRO A 55 -10.78 7.61 12.18
C PRO A 55 -11.06 6.52 11.13
N ILE A 56 -10.01 5.95 10.57
CA ILE A 56 -10.09 4.90 9.56
C ILE A 56 -10.38 3.58 10.27
N GLU A 57 -11.38 2.85 9.78
CA GLU A 57 -11.72 1.52 10.31
C GLU A 57 -10.56 0.54 10.14
N ARG A 58 -10.47 -0.42 11.05
CA ARG A 58 -9.48 -1.48 11.01
C ARG A 58 -10.05 -2.69 10.28
N ASP A 59 -9.27 -3.31 9.42
CA ASP A 59 -9.66 -4.52 8.71
C ASP A 59 -9.56 -5.78 9.59
N TYR A 60 -8.75 -5.74 10.65
CA TYR A 60 -8.61 -6.84 11.60
C TYR A 60 -8.28 -6.33 13.02
N VAL A 61 -8.59 -7.15 14.04
CA VAL A 61 -8.59 -6.75 15.46
C VAL A 61 -7.25 -6.18 15.93
N GLN A 62 -6.14 -6.77 15.53
CA GLN A 62 -4.80 -6.36 15.99
C GLN A 62 -4.12 -5.34 15.06
N GLN A 63 -4.80 -4.87 14.04
CA GLN A 63 -4.25 -3.84 13.16
C GLN A 63 -3.97 -2.56 13.95
N PRO A 64 -2.75 -2.03 13.89
CA PRO A 64 -2.48 -0.70 14.39
C PRO A 64 -3.36 0.31 13.64
N PRO A 65 -4.12 1.19 14.33
CA PRO A 65 -4.93 2.20 13.67
C PRO A 65 -4.11 3.03 12.70
N LEU A 66 -4.65 3.27 11.51
CA LEU A 66 -4.05 4.17 10.54
C LEU A 66 -4.16 5.62 11.05
N ILE A 67 -3.21 6.46 10.67
CA ILE A 67 -3.20 7.88 11.08
C ILE A 67 -4.12 8.65 10.12
N PRO A 68 -5.23 9.23 10.60
CA PRO A 68 -6.20 9.91 9.76
C PRO A 68 -5.89 11.39 9.50
N HIS A 69 -4.76 11.88 9.98
CA HIS A 69 -4.33 13.27 9.88
C HIS A 69 -2.92 13.39 9.30
N SER A 70 -2.55 14.60 8.85
CA SER A 70 -1.19 14.88 8.40
C SER A 70 -0.18 14.76 9.54
N ILE A 71 0.96 14.18 9.24
CA ILE A 71 2.14 14.13 10.13
C ILE A 71 3.32 14.90 9.54
N GLU A 72 3.07 15.79 8.60
CA GLU A 72 4.11 16.59 7.98
C GLU A 72 4.86 17.42 9.04
N GLY A 73 6.18 17.35 9.01
CA GLY A 73 7.02 18.03 9.99
C GLY A 73 7.06 17.40 11.38
N TYR A 74 6.35 16.31 11.66
CA TYR A 74 6.39 15.62 12.95
C TYR A 74 7.73 14.93 13.14
N LYS A 75 8.32 15.16 14.32
CA LYS A 75 9.60 14.56 14.70
C LYS A 75 9.38 13.50 15.78
N VAL A 76 9.92 12.32 15.55
CA VAL A 76 10.02 11.25 16.55
C VAL A 76 11.48 10.80 16.61
N ASN A 77 12.13 11.09 17.73
CA ASN A 77 13.51 10.72 17.98
C ASN A 77 13.71 10.41 19.47
N LEU A 78 14.91 10.01 19.87
CA LEU A 78 15.19 9.63 21.28
C LEU A 78 14.93 10.72 22.31
N LYS A 79 14.92 11.99 21.93
CA LYS A 79 14.72 13.13 22.84
C LYS A 79 13.31 13.70 22.77
N PHE A 80 12.59 13.46 21.72
CA PHE A 80 11.29 14.06 21.48
C PHE A 80 10.39 13.17 20.62
N ASN A 81 9.12 13.07 21.01
CA ASN A 81 8.10 12.36 20.27
C ASN A 81 6.86 13.25 20.11
N LYS A 82 6.68 13.80 18.91
CA LYS A 82 5.56 14.69 18.60
C LYS A 82 4.20 14.03 18.80
N CYS A 83 4.07 12.73 18.55
CA CYS A 83 2.80 12.02 18.72
C CYS A 83 2.34 12.05 20.20
N LEU A 84 3.26 11.88 21.14
CA LEU A 84 2.96 11.90 22.57
C LEU A 84 2.54 13.27 23.09
N THR A 85 2.83 14.36 22.39
CA THR A 85 2.37 15.70 22.81
C THR A 85 0.85 15.83 22.76
N CYS A 86 0.18 15.01 21.95
CA CYS A 86 -1.29 14.97 21.87
C CYS A 86 -1.86 13.65 22.40
N HIS A 87 -1.26 12.50 22.06
CA HIS A 87 -1.81 11.17 22.33
C HIS A 87 -1.46 10.60 23.72
N SER A 88 -0.61 11.27 24.50
CA SER A 88 -0.28 10.80 25.85
C SER A 88 -1.47 10.84 26.80
N TRP A 89 -1.37 10.08 27.89
CA TRP A 89 -2.37 10.08 28.96
C TRP A 89 -2.58 11.45 29.60
N ALA A 90 -1.57 12.28 29.62
CA ALA A 90 -1.65 13.64 30.17
C ALA A 90 -2.41 14.61 29.26
N ASN A 91 -2.23 14.49 27.94
CA ASN A 91 -2.60 15.55 27.00
C ASN A 91 -3.79 15.20 26.08
N TYR A 92 -4.17 13.91 25.98
CA TYR A 92 -5.15 13.48 24.97
C TYR A 92 -6.51 14.19 25.05
N LYS A 93 -6.96 14.53 26.26
CA LYS A 93 -8.24 15.22 26.45
C LYS A 93 -8.19 16.65 25.93
N GLU A 94 -7.15 17.39 26.29
CA GLU A 94 -6.94 18.77 25.87
C GLU A 94 -6.70 18.88 24.37
N ALA A 95 -5.95 17.92 23.81
CA ALA A 95 -5.67 17.84 22.39
C ALA A 95 -6.81 17.22 21.56
N ASN A 96 -7.92 16.79 22.20
CA ASN A 96 -8.99 16.03 21.56
C ASN A 96 -8.49 14.84 20.71
N ALA A 97 -7.46 14.15 21.20
CA ALA A 97 -6.80 13.07 20.50
C ALA A 97 -7.16 11.70 21.10
N THR A 98 -7.06 10.65 20.30
CA THR A 98 -7.22 9.28 20.80
C THR A 98 -6.09 8.94 21.76
N LYS A 99 -6.43 8.54 22.98
CA LYS A 99 -5.46 8.11 23.97
C LYS A 99 -4.77 6.82 23.57
N ILE A 100 -3.44 6.72 23.74
CA ILE A 100 -2.71 5.48 23.53
C ILE A 100 -3.20 4.40 24.49
N SER A 101 -3.32 3.16 23.99
CA SER A 101 -3.81 2.00 24.76
C SER A 101 -2.76 1.51 25.76
N GLN A 102 -3.23 0.77 26.76
CA GLN A 102 -2.36 0.19 27.79
C GLN A 102 -1.29 -0.72 27.22
N THR A 103 -1.55 -1.43 26.11
CA THR A 103 -0.58 -2.31 25.45
C THR A 103 0.70 -1.61 24.99
N HIS A 104 0.68 -0.28 24.88
CA HIS A 104 1.89 0.51 24.58
C HIS A 104 2.82 0.68 25.78
N PHE A 105 2.35 0.35 26.97
CA PHE A 105 3.11 0.42 28.23
C PHE A 105 3.60 -0.95 28.70
N GLU A 106 3.39 -1.99 27.93
CA GLU A 106 3.78 -3.35 28.28
C GLU A 106 5.12 -3.74 27.64
N ASP A 107 5.99 -4.36 28.43
CA ASP A 107 7.22 -4.97 27.93
C ASP A 107 6.94 -6.30 27.19
N ARG A 108 8.00 -7.07 26.89
CA ARG A 108 7.84 -8.36 26.20
C ARG A 108 7.28 -9.44 27.10
N GLU A 109 7.48 -9.31 28.39
CA GLU A 109 7.05 -10.20 29.44
C GLU A 109 5.61 -9.89 29.90
N GLY A 110 4.98 -8.82 29.31
CA GLY A 110 3.62 -8.39 29.66
C GLY A 110 3.54 -7.55 30.92
N GLN A 111 4.66 -7.09 31.48
CA GLN A 111 4.67 -6.23 32.63
C GLN A 111 4.36 -4.78 32.23
N VAL A 112 3.51 -4.12 33.04
CA VAL A 112 3.11 -2.74 32.78
C VAL A 112 4.20 -1.79 33.31
N LEU A 113 4.70 -0.96 32.40
CA LEU A 113 5.70 0.08 32.67
C LEU A 113 5.05 1.41 32.99
N ALA A 114 5.76 2.27 33.70
CA ALA A 114 5.30 3.64 33.99
C ALA A 114 5.31 4.54 32.74
N ASN A 115 6.14 4.22 31.75
CA ASN A 115 6.27 4.97 30.51
C ASN A 115 6.01 4.07 29.29
N VAL A 116 5.82 4.69 28.12
CA VAL A 116 5.70 3.94 26.86
C VAL A 116 6.88 3.03 26.70
N SER A 117 6.60 1.77 26.42
CA SER A 117 7.61 0.74 26.18
C SER A 117 8.56 1.15 25.05
N PRO A 118 9.88 0.98 25.19
CA PRO A 118 10.84 1.34 24.13
C PRO A 118 10.50 0.75 22.75
N ARG A 119 9.95 -0.45 22.72
CA ARG A 119 9.51 -1.12 21.48
C ARG A 119 8.26 -0.50 20.82
N ARG A 120 7.57 0.40 21.52
CA ARG A 120 6.36 1.09 21.08
C ARG A 120 6.56 2.61 20.94
N TYR A 121 7.78 3.07 21.16
CA TYR A 121 8.09 4.50 21.19
C TYR A 121 8.09 5.16 19.81
N PHE A 122 8.52 4.44 18.77
CA PHE A 122 8.57 4.94 17.40
C PHE A 122 7.24 4.66 16.69
N CYS A 123 6.24 5.46 16.98
CA CYS A 123 4.86 5.29 16.52
C CYS A 123 4.71 5.02 15.02
N PRO A 124 5.43 5.75 14.11
CA PRO A 124 5.30 5.55 12.66
C PRO A 124 5.82 4.21 12.13
N GLN A 125 6.46 3.38 12.97
CA GLN A 125 6.84 2.01 12.57
C GLN A 125 5.64 1.06 12.49
N CYS A 126 4.54 1.40 13.18
CA CYS A 126 3.32 0.60 13.20
C CYS A 126 2.11 1.41 12.72
N HIS A 127 2.05 2.70 13.03
CA HIS A 127 0.96 3.57 12.61
C HIS A 127 1.37 4.32 11.35
N VAL A 128 0.62 4.11 10.27
CA VAL A 128 0.94 4.65 8.94
C VAL A 128 -0.02 5.79 8.61
N SER A 129 0.54 6.92 8.22
CA SER A 129 -0.24 8.02 7.65
C SER A 129 -0.69 7.69 6.24
N GLN A 130 -1.79 8.27 5.82
CA GLN A 130 -2.35 8.09 4.50
C GLN A 130 -1.97 9.24 3.58
N VAL A 131 -1.92 8.95 2.29
CA VAL A 131 -1.70 9.94 1.24
C VAL A 131 -2.93 10.01 0.35
N ASP A 132 -3.18 11.17 -0.22
CA ASP A 132 -4.29 11.37 -1.15
C ASP A 132 -3.89 10.96 -2.56
N GLN A 133 -3.69 9.65 -2.72
CA GLN A 133 -3.33 9.05 -3.99
C GLN A 133 -4.05 7.72 -4.18
N LYS A 134 -4.55 7.52 -5.39
CA LYS A 134 -5.14 6.24 -5.76
C LYS A 134 -4.07 5.15 -5.77
N PRO A 135 -4.31 3.97 -5.16
CA PRO A 135 -3.36 2.87 -5.20
C PRO A 135 -3.15 2.39 -6.64
N LEU A 136 -1.94 1.91 -6.95
CA LEU A 136 -1.61 1.34 -8.26
C LEU A 136 -2.34 0.03 -8.53
N VAL A 137 -2.61 -0.71 -7.45
CA VAL A 137 -3.34 -1.99 -7.47
C VAL A 137 -4.35 -1.96 -6.35
N GLU A 138 -5.57 -2.35 -6.62
CA GLU A 138 -6.62 -2.44 -5.60
C GLU A 138 -6.24 -3.49 -4.54
N ASN A 139 -6.62 -3.23 -3.29
CA ASN A 139 -6.42 -4.18 -2.19
C ASN A 139 -7.53 -5.24 -2.22
N GLU A 140 -7.17 -6.47 -2.55
CA GLU A 140 -8.07 -7.63 -2.57
C GLU A 140 -7.95 -8.49 -1.30
N PHE A 141 -7.22 -8.00 -0.29
CA PHE A 141 -7.04 -8.75 0.94
C PHE A 141 -8.34 -8.84 1.75
N GLU A 142 -8.80 -10.06 1.96
CA GLU A 142 -9.93 -10.38 2.83
C GLU A 142 -9.41 -11.15 4.06
N PRO A 143 -9.50 -10.57 5.27
CA PRO A 143 -9.10 -11.27 6.48
C PRO A 143 -10.09 -12.39 6.80
N VAL A 144 -9.62 -13.45 7.47
CA VAL A 144 -10.47 -14.56 7.92
C VAL A 144 -11.56 -14.02 8.85
N GLN A 145 -12.82 -14.29 8.55
CA GLN A 145 -13.98 -13.79 9.30
C GLN A 145 -13.90 -14.04 10.82
N ALA A 146 -13.31 -15.16 11.24
CA ALA A 146 -13.08 -15.47 12.65
C ALA A 146 -12.22 -14.43 13.40
N ILE A 147 -11.46 -13.61 12.67
CA ILE A 147 -10.57 -12.57 13.23
C ILE A 147 -11.25 -11.21 13.22
N THR A 148 -12.17 -10.96 12.31
CA THR A 148 -12.85 -9.66 12.16
C THR A 148 -14.08 -9.49 13.04
N GLY A 149 -14.65 -10.57 13.53
CA GLY A 149 -15.87 -10.55 14.34
C GLY A 149 -17.12 -10.01 13.59
N LYS A 150 -17.07 -9.98 12.23
CA LYS A 150 -18.21 -9.62 11.37
C LYS A 150 -18.94 -10.87 10.92
#